data_7483c3e777702f2e5856271ea4883f44
#
_entry.id   7483c3e777702f2e5856271ea4883f44
#
_cell.length_a   1.000
_cell.length_b   1.000
_cell.length_c   1.000
_cell.angle_alpha   90.00
_cell.angle_beta   90.00
_cell.angle_gamma   90.00
#
_symmetry.space_group_name_H-M   'P 1'
#
loop_
_entity.id
_entity.type
_entity.pdbx_description
1 polymer ?
#
loop_
_entity_poly.entity_id
_entity_poly.type
_entity_poly.pdbx_seq_one_letter_code
_entity_poly.pdbx_strand_id
1 'polypeptide(L)'
;GLPEHGEQLLNDERLLLVFPEGASGAGKLYKDRYKLVRFGTGFMRLALKMNAPVIPCAFIGGEESFPQLYHVKWLAKLVNGPFVPVAPQLVYFPLPVACQVYYGPPMHFEGDGSEPDHVIKQYVDDVRHSMERLISAGLDARPQAFMFEKMPGPGEERRP
;
A
#
# COMPACT_ATOMS: atom_id res chain seq x y z
N GLY A 1 11.57 -8.20 7.67
CA GLY A 1 11.31 -9.28 8.62
C GLY A 1 11.74 -10.61 8.04
N LEU A 2 12.22 -11.50 8.87
CA LEU A 2 12.56 -12.85 8.45
C LEU A 2 11.26 -13.65 8.22
N PRO A 3 11.18 -14.54 7.22
CA PRO A 3 10.01 -15.40 6.97
C PRO A 3 9.54 -16.15 8.22
N GLU A 4 10.48 -16.62 9.03
CA GLU A 4 10.24 -17.33 10.30
C GLU A 4 9.38 -16.56 11.30
N HIS A 5 9.57 -15.24 11.41
CA HIS A 5 8.72 -14.40 12.26
C HIS A 5 7.28 -14.30 11.73
N GLY A 6 7.11 -14.31 10.40
CA GLY A 6 5.79 -14.34 9.78
C GLY A 6 5.05 -15.64 10.07
N GLU A 7 5.76 -16.78 9.96
CA GLU A 7 5.23 -18.11 10.31
C GLU A 7 4.79 -18.17 11.77
N GLN A 8 5.65 -17.66 12.68
CA GLN A 8 5.33 -17.64 14.10
C GLN A 8 4.08 -16.82 14.41
N LEU A 9 3.96 -15.62 13.81
CA LEU A 9 2.79 -14.76 14.00
C LEU A 9 1.49 -15.42 13.50
N LEU A 10 1.53 -16.09 12.35
CA LEU A 10 0.37 -16.79 11.81
C LEU A 10 0.02 -18.04 12.61
N ASN A 11 1.00 -18.78 13.15
CA ASN A 11 0.76 -19.88 14.07
C ASN A 11 0.11 -19.42 15.40
N ASP A 12 0.45 -18.20 15.84
CA ASP A 12 -0.15 -17.56 17.01
C ASP A 12 -1.53 -16.91 16.69
N GLU A 13 -2.12 -17.23 15.55
CA GLU A 13 -3.41 -16.70 15.08
C GLU A 13 -3.46 -15.16 14.98
N ARG A 14 -2.30 -14.52 14.72
CA ARG A 14 -2.18 -13.07 14.60
C ARG A 14 -2.33 -12.62 13.14
N LEU A 15 -2.88 -11.43 12.97
CA LEU A 15 -2.90 -10.76 11.67
C LEU A 15 -1.50 -10.29 11.28
N LEU A 16 -1.11 -10.57 10.03
CA LEU A 16 0.15 -10.13 9.46
C LEU A 16 -0.12 -9.13 8.33
N LEU A 17 0.26 -7.87 8.54
CA LEU A 17 0.22 -6.85 7.48
C LEU A 17 1.49 -6.93 6.63
N VAL A 18 1.31 -7.09 5.33
CA VAL A 18 2.41 -7.20 4.36
C VAL A 18 2.33 -6.10 3.32
N PHE A 19 3.48 -5.49 3.03
CA PHE A 19 3.65 -4.54 1.93
C PHE A 19 4.40 -5.22 0.78
N PRO A 20 3.70 -5.82 -0.20
CA PRO A 20 4.32 -6.69 -1.20
C PRO A 20 5.24 -5.96 -2.17
N GLU A 21 5.09 -4.64 -2.32
CA GLU A 21 5.97 -3.77 -3.11
C GLU A 21 7.33 -3.51 -2.44
N GLY A 22 7.44 -3.75 -1.13
CA GLY A 22 8.63 -3.46 -0.35
C GLY A 22 9.07 -2.00 -0.44
N ALA A 23 10.38 -1.74 -0.36
CA ALA A 23 10.95 -0.39 -0.43
C ALA A 23 10.64 0.35 -1.75
N SER A 24 10.41 -0.39 -2.84
CA SER A 24 10.08 0.20 -4.15
C SER A 24 8.73 0.91 -4.14
N GLY A 25 7.76 0.38 -3.40
CA GLY A 25 6.44 1.01 -3.24
C GLY A 25 6.53 2.32 -2.46
N ALA A 26 7.30 2.32 -1.35
CA ALA A 26 7.48 3.50 -0.52
C ALA A 26 8.24 4.64 -1.24
N GLY A 27 9.05 4.32 -2.26
CA GLY A 27 9.84 5.29 -3.03
C GLY A 27 9.15 5.89 -4.25
N LYS A 28 7.87 5.67 -4.48
CA LYS A 28 7.16 6.22 -5.65
C LYS A 28 7.09 7.74 -5.61
N LEU A 29 7.26 8.37 -6.78
CA LEU A 29 7.00 9.80 -6.93
C LEU A 29 5.49 10.07 -6.98
N TYR A 30 5.08 11.26 -6.58
CA TYR A 30 3.69 11.70 -6.59
C TYR A 30 2.97 11.55 -7.95
N LYS A 31 3.69 11.73 -9.06
CA LYS A 31 3.18 11.49 -10.42
C LYS A 31 2.77 10.04 -10.68
N ASP A 32 3.35 9.10 -9.94
CA ASP A 32 3.10 7.66 -10.05
C ASP A 32 2.27 7.12 -8.88
N ARG A 33 1.61 8.02 -8.14
CA ARG A 33 0.73 7.64 -7.04
C ARG A 33 -0.33 6.64 -7.50
N TYR A 34 -0.70 5.74 -6.61
CA TYR A 34 -1.69 4.67 -6.83
C TYR A 34 -1.34 3.66 -7.93
N LYS A 35 -0.19 3.77 -8.59
CA LYS A 35 0.31 2.74 -9.50
C LYS A 35 1.06 1.69 -8.69
N LEU A 36 0.57 0.45 -8.71
CA LEU A 36 1.28 -0.65 -8.07
C LEU A 36 2.54 -1.00 -8.84
N VAL A 37 3.67 -1.14 -8.13
CA VAL A 37 4.92 -1.67 -8.68
C VAL A 37 4.95 -3.20 -8.55
N ARG A 38 6.06 -3.81 -8.89
CA ARG A 38 6.21 -5.27 -8.84
C ARG A 38 6.10 -5.77 -7.39
N PHE A 39 5.28 -6.79 -7.19
CA PHE A 39 5.16 -7.49 -5.93
C PHE A 39 6.23 -8.57 -5.77
N GLY A 40 6.74 -8.73 -4.55
CA GLY A 40 7.52 -9.90 -4.18
C GLY A 40 6.64 -11.13 -4.03
N THR A 41 7.22 -12.31 -4.16
CA THR A 41 6.48 -13.60 -4.07
C THR A 41 6.48 -14.19 -2.66
N GLY A 42 7.30 -13.67 -1.76
CA GLY A 42 7.53 -14.26 -0.44
C GLY A 42 6.27 -14.32 0.44
N PHE A 43 5.40 -13.30 0.39
CA PHE A 43 4.16 -13.29 1.15
C PHE A 43 3.19 -14.39 0.69
N MET A 44 3.14 -14.67 -0.62
CA MET A 44 2.27 -15.70 -1.17
C MET A 44 2.76 -17.09 -0.77
N ARG A 45 4.06 -17.36 -0.83
CA ARG A 45 4.62 -18.62 -0.35
C ARG A 45 4.35 -18.84 1.14
N LEU A 46 4.44 -17.77 1.94
CA LEU A 46 4.10 -17.82 3.35
C LEU A 46 2.60 -18.10 3.58
N ALA A 47 1.72 -17.43 2.84
CA ALA A 47 0.27 -17.64 2.94
C ALA A 47 -0.12 -19.09 2.60
N LEU A 48 0.45 -19.65 1.52
CA LEU A 48 0.23 -21.05 1.13
C LEU A 48 0.73 -22.02 2.20
N LYS A 49 1.98 -21.85 2.66
CA LYS A 49 2.58 -22.71 3.68
C LYS A 49 1.75 -22.76 4.97
N MET A 50 1.16 -21.62 5.33
CA MET A 50 0.36 -21.47 6.56
C MET A 50 -1.14 -21.68 6.32
N ASN A 51 -1.57 -21.99 5.09
CA ASN A 51 -2.97 -22.06 4.70
C ASN A 51 -3.77 -20.84 5.14
N ALA A 52 -3.14 -19.66 5.08
CA ALA A 52 -3.71 -18.39 5.53
C ALA A 52 -4.37 -17.63 4.38
N PRO A 53 -5.59 -17.10 4.54
CA PRO A 53 -6.23 -16.29 3.52
C PRO A 53 -5.48 -14.96 3.34
N VAL A 54 -5.44 -14.47 2.09
CA VAL A 54 -4.90 -13.15 1.75
C VAL A 54 -6.05 -12.16 1.61
N ILE A 55 -6.05 -11.10 2.41
CA ILE A 55 -7.05 -10.04 2.32
C ILE A 55 -6.41 -8.84 1.63
N PRO A 56 -6.78 -8.54 0.37
CA PRO A 56 -6.28 -7.35 -0.31
C PRO A 56 -6.76 -6.10 0.41
N CYS A 57 -5.85 -5.12 0.61
CA CYS A 57 -6.27 -3.84 1.15
C CYS A 57 -5.63 -2.68 0.36
N ALA A 58 -6.37 -1.58 0.22
CA ALA A 58 -5.91 -0.37 -0.43
C ALA A 58 -6.05 0.82 0.52
N PHE A 59 -4.96 1.59 0.65
CA PHE A 59 -4.93 2.82 1.44
C PHE A 59 -4.91 4.02 0.50
N ILE A 60 -6.00 4.80 0.51
CA ILE A 60 -6.19 5.99 -0.32
C ILE A 60 -5.92 7.23 0.53
N GLY A 61 -5.17 8.18 -0.01
CA GLY A 61 -4.80 9.44 0.67
C GLY A 61 -3.36 9.48 1.20
N GLY A 62 -2.73 8.33 1.41
CA GLY A 62 -1.39 8.27 1.97
C GLY A 62 -0.33 8.94 1.09
N GLU A 63 -0.38 8.71 -0.21
CA GLU A 63 0.59 9.27 -1.16
C GLU A 63 0.40 10.78 -1.42
N GLU A 64 -0.81 11.31 -1.17
CA GLU A 64 -1.07 12.75 -1.18
C GLU A 64 -0.71 13.43 0.15
N SER A 65 -0.79 12.69 1.25
CA SER A 65 -0.37 13.23 2.55
C SER A 65 1.12 13.56 2.60
N PHE A 66 1.95 12.75 1.91
CA PHE A 66 3.40 12.94 1.78
C PHE A 66 3.84 12.88 0.31
N PRO A 67 3.54 13.92 -0.51
CA PRO A 67 3.87 13.90 -1.91
C PRO A 67 5.38 13.94 -2.13
N GLN A 68 5.95 12.87 -2.67
CA GLN A 68 7.36 12.79 -3.03
C GLN A 68 7.55 13.35 -4.44
N LEU A 69 8.16 14.54 -4.56
CA LEU A 69 8.32 15.20 -5.87
C LEU A 69 9.59 14.78 -6.57
N TYR A 70 10.68 14.56 -5.83
CA TYR A 70 12.00 14.24 -6.39
C TYR A 70 12.76 13.26 -5.52
N HIS A 71 13.63 12.46 -6.18
CA HIS A 71 14.64 11.65 -5.50
C HIS A 71 16.01 12.31 -5.63
N VAL A 72 16.67 12.57 -4.51
CA VAL A 72 18.03 13.09 -4.50
C VAL A 72 19.01 11.93 -4.42
N LYS A 73 19.44 11.45 -5.60
CA LYS A 73 20.31 10.26 -5.72
C LYS A 73 21.67 10.38 -5.03
N TRP A 74 22.27 11.58 -5.02
CA TRP A 74 23.57 11.79 -4.37
C TRP A 74 23.45 11.70 -2.84
N LEU A 75 22.34 12.19 -2.28
CA LEU A 75 22.08 12.13 -0.85
C LEU A 75 21.75 10.68 -0.41
N ALA A 76 21.09 9.91 -1.25
CA ALA A 76 20.83 8.49 -1.02
C ALA A 76 22.13 7.69 -0.86
N LYS A 77 23.18 8.03 -1.64
CA LYS A 77 24.50 7.41 -1.49
C LYS A 77 25.16 7.77 -0.15
N LEU A 78 24.97 9.01 0.34
CA LEU A 78 25.58 9.45 1.59
C LEU A 78 24.97 8.75 2.82
N VAL A 79 23.65 8.47 2.79
CA VAL A 79 22.93 7.78 3.88
C VAL A 79 22.83 6.26 3.68
N ASN A 80 23.53 5.73 2.65
CA ASN A 80 23.53 4.31 2.30
C ASN A 80 22.12 3.70 2.13
N GLY A 81 21.19 4.51 1.64
CA GLY A 81 19.77 4.16 1.46
C GLY A 81 19.39 4.03 -0.01
N PRO A 82 18.27 3.35 -0.34
CA PRO A 82 17.80 3.17 -1.71
C PRO A 82 17.31 4.47 -2.35
N PHE A 83 16.84 5.43 -1.57
CA PHE A 83 16.40 6.76 -2.01
C PHE A 83 16.33 7.72 -0.82
N VAL A 84 16.40 9.03 -1.10
CA VAL A 84 16.03 10.08 -0.16
C VAL A 84 14.90 10.88 -0.78
N PRO A 85 13.70 10.81 -0.21
CA PRO A 85 12.55 11.55 -0.72
C PRO A 85 12.71 13.03 -0.40
N VAL A 86 12.42 13.89 -1.38
CA VAL A 86 12.26 15.32 -1.16
C VAL A 86 10.78 15.64 -1.30
N ALA A 87 10.17 15.95 -0.18
CA ALA A 87 8.83 16.50 -0.10
C ALA A 87 8.94 18.04 0.00
N PRO A 88 7.97 18.80 -0.54
CA PRO A 88 7.96 20.26 -0.42
C PRO A 88 7.79 20.73 1.03
N GLN A 89 7.39 19.85 1.90
CA GLN A 89 7.31 20.11 3.33
C GLN A 89 8.72 20.01 3.94
N LEU A 90 9.29 21.15 4.28
CA LEU A 90 10.52 21.24 5.08
C LEU A 90 10.37 20.65 6.49
N VAL A 91 9.16 20.29 6.89
CA VAL A 91 8.80 19.72 8.20
C VAL A 91 7.93 18.50 7.95
N TYR A 92 8.17 17.42 8.66
CA TYR A 92 7.47 16.11 8.57
C TYR A 92 5.96 16.16 8.95
N PHE A 93 5.24 17.19 8.53
CA PHE A 93 3.80 17.26 8.72
C PHE A 93 3.07 16.74 7.47
N PRO A 94 2.16 15.75 7.64
CA PRO A 94 1.32 15.31 6.54
C PRO A 94 0.41 16.44 6.08
N LEU A 95 0.16 16.51 4.78
CA LEU A 95 -0.91 17.37 4.26
C LEU A 95 -2.25 16.86 4.78
N PRO A 96 -3.21 17.76 5.07
CA PRO A 96 -4.54 17.38 5.52
C PRO A 96 -5.36 16.80 4.35
N VAL A 97 -5.21 15.49 4.17
CA VAL A 97 -5.85 14.69 3.14
C VAL A 97 -6.81 13.71 3.79
N ALA A 98 -7.97 13.51 3.19
CA ALA A 98 -8.90 12.46 3.62
C ALA A 98 -8.29 11.10 3.30
N CYS A 99 -7.99 10.32 4.35
CA CYS A 99 -7.44 8.98 4.25
C CYS A 99 -8.54 7.94 4.43
N GLN A 100 -8.53 6.92 3.58
CA GLN A 100 -9.51 5.83 3.59
C GLN A 100 -8.80 4.50 3.36
N VAL A 101 -9.30 3.45 4.00
CA VAL A 101 -8.81 2.08 3.81
C VAL A 101 -9.95 1.24 3.25
N TYR A 102 -9.68 0.52 2.18
CA TYR A 102 -10.60 -0.41 1.54
C TYR A 102 -10.08 -1.82 1.66
N TYR A 103 -10.94 -2.75 2.05
CA TYR A 103 -10.64 -4.17 2.15
C TYR A 103 -11.42 -4.94 1.10
N GLY A 104 -10.75 -5.88 0.44
CA GLY A 104 -11.39 -6.86 -0.43
C GLY A 104 -11.82 -8.11 0.34
N PRO A 105 -12.50 -9.03 -0.32
CA PRO A 105 -12.83 -10.32 0.26
C PRO A 105 -11.56 -11.15 0.50
N PRO A 106 -11.57 -12.06 1.49
CA PRO A 106 -10.50 -13.02 1.68
C PRO A 106 -10.32 -13.89 0.42
N MET A 107 -9.08 -14.01 -0.03
CA MET A 107 -8.68 -14.87 -1.16
C MET A 107 -7.95 -16.08 -0.61
N HIS A 108 -8.44 -17.26 -0.98
CA HIS A 108 -7.83 -18.54 -0.63
C HIS A 108 -7.12 -19.12 -1.84
N PHE A 109 -5.93 -19.64 -1.63
CA PHE A 109 -5.11 -20.24 -2.66
C PHE A 109 -4.75 -21.67 -2.24
N GLU A 110 -4.64 -22.57 -3.20
CA GLU A 110 -4.29 -23.97 -2.94
C GLU A 110 -2.79 -24.17 -3.16
N GLY A 111 -2.15 -24.86 -2.20
CA GLY A 111 -0.73 -25.19 -2.26
C GLY A 111 -0.07 -25.23 -0.89
N ASP A 112 1.23 -25.48 -0.88
CA ASP A 112 2.06 -25.55 0.34
C ASP A 112 3.23 -24.55 0.36
N GLY A 113 3.32 -23.69 -0.68
CA GLY A 113 4.39 -22.69 -0.87
C GLY A 113 5.61 -23.21 -1.63
N SER A 114 5.64 -24.50 -2.01
CA SER A 114 6.71 -25.10 -2.82
C SER A 114 6.43 -25.05 -4.32
N GLU A 115 5.28 -24.52 -4.72
CA GLU A 115 4.84 -24.45 -6.10
C GLU A 115 5.86 -23.75 -7.00
N PRO A 116 5.91 -24.11 -8.30
CA PRO A 116 6.77 -23.46 -9.27
C PRO A 116 6.54 -21.94 -9.33
N ASP A 117 7.60 -21.18 -9.59
CA ASP A 117 7.54 -19.71 -9.59
C ASP A 117 6.46 -19.11 -10.49
N HIS A 118 6.10 -19.77 -11.58
CA HIS A 118 5.04 -19.27 -12.48
C HIS A 118 3.66 -19.37 -11.85
N VAL A 119 3.38 -20.39 -11.06
CA VAL A 119 2.12 -20.56 -10.32
C VAL A 119 2.03 -19.51 -9.22
N ILE A 120 3.09 -19.38 -8.42
CA ILE A 120 3.16 -18.33 -7.38
C ILE A 120 2.97 -16.92 -7.96
N LYS A 121 3.60 -16.63 -9.11
CA LYS A 121 3.42 -15.34 -9.79
C LYS A 121 1.98 -15.11 -10.23
N GLN A 122 1.29 -16.13 -10.71
CA GLN A 122 -0.12 -16.04 -11.08
C GLN A 122 -0.98 -15.66 -9.87
N TYR A 123 -0.81 -16.33 -8.73
CA TYR A 123 -1.51 -16.00 -7.49
C TYR A 123 -1.21 -14.57 -7.00
N VAL A 124 0.06 -14.13 -7.11
CA VAL A 124 0.48 -12.76 -6.80
C VAL A 124 -0.20 -11.74 -7.72
N ASP A 125 -0.33 -12.06 -9.02
CA ASP A 125 -1.01 -11.19 -9.99
C ASP A 125 -2.52 -11.11 -9.70
N ASP A 126 -3.16 -12.18 -9.26
CA ASP A 126 -4.57 -12.19 -8.84
C ASP A 126 -4.80 -11.23 -7.65
N VAL A 127 -3.93 -11.28 -6.64
CA VAL A 127 -3.96 -10.35 -5.50
C VAL A 127 -3.74 -8.92 -5.97
N ARG A 128 -2.75 -8.69 -6.83
CA ARG A 128 -2.45 -7.38 -7.40
C ARG A 128 -3.66 -6.80 -8.15
N HIS A 129 -4.29 -7.56 -9.04
CA HIS A 129 -5.49 -7.13 -9.75
C HIS A 129 -6.65 -6.80 -8.79
N SER A 130 -6.79 -7.57 -7.71
CA SER A 130 -7.78 -7.25 -6.68
C SER A 130 -7.49 -5.91 -5.99
N MET A 131 -6.22 -5.64 -5.66
CA MET A 131 -5.81 -4.35 -5.09
C MET A 131 -6.00 -3.19 -6.08
N GLU A 132 -5.70 -3.38 -7.37
CA GLU A 132 -5.93 -2.37 -8.42
C GLU A 132 -7.42 -1.98 -8.50
N ARG A 133 -8.33 -2.96 -8.42
CA ARG A 133 -9.78 -2.69 -8.37
C ARG A 133 -10.18 -1.92 -7.12
N LEU A 134 -9.63 -2.27 -5.95
CA LEU A 134 -9.91 -1.53 -4.70
C LEU A 134 -9.41 -0.09 -4.78
N ILE A 135 -8.22 0.13 -5.35
CA ILE A 135 -7.67 1.47 -5.56
C ILE A 135 -8.60 2.27 -6.49
N SER A 136 -8.99 1.70 -7.63
CA SER A 136 -9.90 2.38 -8.56
C SER A 136 -11.23 2.73 -7.89
N ALA A 137 -11.88 1.76 -7.24
CA ALA A 137 -13.13 1.99 -6.53
C ALA A 137 -12.99 3.04 -5.41
N GLY A 138 -11.88 3.02 -4.67
CA GLY A 138 -11.61 3.99 -3.62
C GLY A 138 -11.37 5.41 -4.14
N LEU A 139 -10.70 5.54 -5.28
CA LEU A 139 -10.52 6.84 -5.95
C LEU A 139 -11.84 7.38 -6.49
N ASP A 140 -12.67 6.52 -7.09
CA ASP A 140 -13.97 6.89 -7.64
C ASP A 140 -14.98 7.29 -6.54
N ALA A 141 -14.93 6.60 -5.40
CA ALA A 141 -15.79 6.89 -4.24
C ALA A 141 -15.36 8.13 -3.45
N ARG A 142 -14.17 8.65 -3.70
CA ARG A 142 -13.58 9.75 -2.94
C ARG A 142 -14.16 11.10 -3.40
N PRO A 143 -14.92 11.81 -2.56
CA PRO A 143 -15.54 13.08 -2.97
C PRO A 143 -14.51 14.20 -3.18
N GLN A 144 -13.39 14.19 -2.43
CA GLN A 144 -12.33 15.20 -2.49
C GLN A 144 -11.01 14.68 -1.94
N ALA A 145 -9.87 15.11 -2.55
CA ALA A 145 -8.54 14.73 -2.11
C ALA A 145 -8.12 15.50 -0.85
N PHE A 146 -8.33 16.82 -0.84
CA PHE A 146 -7.87 17.69 0.25
C PHE A 146 -9.05 18.16 1.11
N MET A 147 -8.85 18.15 2.44
CA MET A 147 -9.87 18.55 3.41
C MET A 147 -10.22 20.04 3.35
N PHE A 148 -9.36 20.87 2.75
CA PHE A 148 -9.58 22.32 2.62
C PHE A 148 -10.57 22.72 1.51
N GLU A 149 -10.93 21.82 0.62
CA GLU A 149 -11.75 22.14 -0.55
C GLU A 149 -13.25 22.31 -0.20
N LYS A 150 -13.61 22.09 1.08
CA LYS A 150 -14.96 22.30 1.61
C LYS A 150 -14.96 22.90 3.01
N MET A 151 -14.35 24.07 3.16
CA MET A 151 -14.85 24.95 4.21
C MET A 151 -16.11 25.64 3.67
N PRO A 152 -17.29 25.43 4.27
CA PRO A 152 -18.48 26.22 3.91
C PRO A 152 -18.11 27.69 4.08
N GLY A 153 -18.41 28.49 3.07
CA GLY A 153 -18.23 29.93 3.17
C GLY A 153 -18.94 30.48 4.42
N PRO A 154 -18.46 31.60 4.99
CA PRO A 154 -19.13 32.22 6.15
C PRO A 154 -20.58 32.57 5.76
N GLY A 155 -21.54 31.74 6.15
CA GLY A 155 -22.94 31.87 5.85
C GLY A 155 -23.72 30.63 5.45
N GLU A 156 -23.05 29.49 5.22
CA GLU A 156 -23.70 28.22 4.91
C GLU A 156 -23.92 27.41 6.20
N GLU A 157 -24.99 27.75 6.91
CA GLU A 157 -25.48 27.01 8.09
C GLU A 157 -25.91 25.59 7.66
N ARG A 158 -25.43 24.58 8.36
CA ARG A 158 -25.95 23.21 8.27
C ARG A 158 -27.44 23.26 8.66
N ARG A 159 -28.31 23.04 7.70
CA ARG A 159 -29.71 22.73 8.02
C ARG A 159 -29.78 21.30 8.57
N PRO A 160 -30.52 21.07 9.64
CA PRO A 160 -30.65 19.77 10.32
C PRO A 160 -31.27 18.71 9.43
#